data_6646b7b7bcc4ef1961c8c689faa6f137
#
_entry.id   6646b7b7bcc4ef1961c8c689faa6f137
#
_cell.length_a   1.000
_cell.length_b   1.000
_cell.length_c   1.000
_cell.angle_alpha   90.00
_cell.angle_beta   90.00
_cell.angle_gamma   90.00
#
_symmetry.space_group_name_H-M   'P 1'
#
loop_
_entity.id
_entity.type
_entity.pdbx_description
1 polymer ?
#
loop_
_entity_poly.entity_id
_entity_poly.type
_entity_poly.pdbx_seq_one_letter_code
_entity_poly.pdbx_strand_id
1 'polypeptide(L)'
;MVVSLEEFKRVRVRSFKELYDLVVRRLKGVTLGRPIPQGLRGDERARRLMLVKLSAACNSVAEELANLERALASIRTAGGFYQEVFKLYTGLDLEEALEEVRRSRRILRSIEGRYREGIKGARERGELASLFKEGLGRCLSVYKRLGKTVGKVKQGLRELSKMPSVKGDYVAVIAGMPQVGKSTLLSKLTRAKPEIGVFPFTTKTIIVGHWDTGGSVVVFVDTPGILDRPVEEMNEIELKAVYAVKYLADIVIYVFDANPNAYYSIDQQLKTYETVRRLLGEKPIITVLNKVDTLEGGEAEEVAAKLAGSTGVKPIPVSALNELNLDYLKKAVLEELTAGRRRPSQ
;
A
#
# COMPACT_ATOMS: atom_id res chain seq x y z
N MET A 1 7.19 -11.18 8.28
CA MET A 1 8.28 -10.19 7.98
C MET A 1 7.61 -8.98 7.36
N VAL A 2 7.43 -7.91 8.14
CA VAL A 2 6.67 -6.73 7.72
C VAL A 2 7.53 -5.90 6.77
N VAL A 3 7.10 -5.77 5.52
CA VAL A 3 7.77 -4.94 4.50
C VAL A 3 7.75 -3.47 4.95
N SER A 4 8.92 -2.86 4.99
CA SER A 4 9.05 -1.44 5.31
C SER A 4 8.59 -0.61 4.13
N LEU A 5 7.81 0.48 4.36
CA LEU A 5 7.44 1.45 3.33
C LEU A 5 8.67 2.03 2.60
N GLU A 6 9.83 2.00 3.23
CA GLU A 6 11.09 2.33 2.59
C GLU A 6 11.44 1.37 1.43
N GLU A 7 10.94 0.14 1.44
CA GLU A 7 11.15 -0.79 0.32
C GLU A 7 10.44 -0.29 -0.93
N PHE A 8 9.24 0.32 -0.82
CA PHE A 8 8.57 0.94 -1.97
C PHE A 8 9.40 2.08 -2.57
N LYS A 9 10.14 2.83 -1.73
CA LYS A 9 11.05 3.90 -2.18
C LYS A 9 12.33 3.35 -2.85
N ARG A 10 12.78 2.17 -2.45
CA ARG A 10 14.01 1.54 -2.96
C ARG A 10 13.81 0.79 -4.27
N VAL A 11 12.61 0.28 -4.55
CA VAL A 11 12.34 -0.48 -5.77
C VAL A 11 12.21 0.48 -6.95
N ARG A 12 13.21 0.41 -7.85
CA ARG A 12 13.22 1.21 -9.08
C ARG A 12 12.67 0.40 -10.25
N VAL A 13 11.54 0.81 -10.78
CA VAL A 13 10.95 0.29 -12.01
C VAL A 13 11.17 1.30 -13.13
N ARG A 14 11.85 0.89 -14.23
CA ARG A 14 12.13 1.77 -15.36
C ARG A 14 10.98 1.78 -16.35
N SER A 15 10.75 2.93 -16.99
CA SER A 15 9.92 3.01 -18.20
C SER A 15 10.61 2.31 -19.37
N PHE A 16 9.86 2.01 -20.43
CA PHE A 16 10.46 1.43 -21.64
C PHE A 16 11.57 2.31 -22.22
N LYS A 17 11.40 3.63 -22.23
CA LYS A 17 12.42 4.58 -22.70
C LYS A 17 13.71 4.48 -21.87
N GLU A 18 13.59 4.48 -20.55
CA GLU A 18 14.75 4.35 -19.65
C GLU A 18 15.49 3.00 -19.85
N LEU A 19 14.74 1.92 -20.06
CA LEU A 19 15.31 0.60 -20.36
C LEU A 19 16.00 0.59 -21.72
N TYR A 20 15.37 1.14 -22.75
CA TYR A 20 15.94 1.23 -24.08
C TYR A 20 17.27 1.99 -24.08
N ASP A 21 17.32 3.14 -23.44
CA ASP A 21 18.53 3.95 -23.30
C ASP A 21 19.63 3.21 -22.53
N LEU A 22 19.26 2.44 -21.51
CA LEU A 22 20.17 1.57 -20.78
C LEU A 22 20.77 0.48 -21.68
N VAL A 23 19.93 -0.21 -22.44
CA VAL A 23 20.35 -1.28 -23.38
C VAL A 23 21.28 -0.72 -24.43
N VAL A 24 20.93 0.42 -25.06
CA VAL A 24 21.78 1.06 -26.07
C VAL A 24 23.16 1.41 -25.50
N ARG A 25 23.21 1.97 -24.29
CA ARG A 25 24.49 2.28 -23.62
C ARG A 25 25.32 1.03 -23.34
N ARG A 26 24.68 -0.03 -22.80
CA ARG A 26 25.35 -1.31 -22.54
C ARG A 26 25.90 -1.93 -23.82
N LEU A 27 25.13 -1.93 -24.91
CA LEU A 27 25.57 -2.51 -26.19
C LEU A 27 26.76 -1.79 -26.83
N LYS A 28 26.93 -0.47 -26.61
CA LYS A 28 28.11 0.29 -27.05
C LYS A 28 29.37 -0.15 -26.32
N GLY A 29 29.28 -0.52 -25.04
CA GLY A 29 30.41 -0.97 -24.23
C GLY A 29 30.73 -2.46 -24.34
N VAL A 30 29.88 -3.25 -25.04
CA VAL A 30 30.11 -4.70 -25.16
C VAL A 30 31.24 -4.97 -26.15
N THR A 31 32.30 -5.61 -25.65
CA THR A 31 33.44 -6.09 -26.44
C THR A 31 33.64 -7.58 -26.21
N LEU A 32 34.35 -8.26 -27.12
CA LEU A 32 34.80 -9.62 -26.86
C LEU A 32 35.90 -9.59 -25.79
N GLY A 33 35.74 -10.40 -24.74
CA GLY A 33 36.76 -10.52 -23.67
C GLY A 33 38.11 -10.99 -24.25
N ARG A 34 39.20 -10.65 -23.55
CA ARG A 34 40.56 -11.15 -23.88
C ARG A 34 40.85 -12.48 -23.15
N PRO A 35 41.62 -13.41 -23.76
CA PRO A 35 42.26 -13.31 -25.09
C PRO A 35 41.26 -13.63 -26.21
N ILE A 36 41.30 -12.83 -27.29
CA ILE A 36 40.63 -13.19 -28.56
C ILE A 36 41.51 -14.25 -29.19
N PRO A 37 41.01 -15.48 -29.48
CA PRO A 37 41.83 -16.50 -30.13
C PRO A 37 42.47 -15.96 -31.42
N GLN A 38 43.76 -16.09 -31.55
CA GLN A 38 44.49 -15.71 -32.77
C GLN A 38 43.99 -16.58 -33.92
N GLY A 39 43.63 -15.97 -35.07
CA GLY A 39 43.15 -16.70 -36.26
C GLY A 39 41.62 -16.76 -36.42
N LEU A 40 40.80 -16.14 -35.55
CA LEU A 40 39.38 -16.04 -35.80
C LEU A 40 39.06 -15.25 -37.07
N ARG A 41 38.40 -15.91 -38.03
CA ARG A 41 37.89 -15.25 -39.24
C ARG A 41 36.92 -14.10 -38.86
N GLY A 42 36.90 -13.03 -39.66
CA GLY A 42 36.08 -11.84 -39.36
C GLY A 42 34.58 -12.13 -39.11
N ASP A 43 34.06 -13.15 -39.77
CA ASP A 43 32.66 -13.58 -39.62
C ASP A 43 32.38 -14.29 -38.28
N GLU A 44 33.32 -15.12 -37.83
CA GLU A 44 33.21 -15.77 -36.53
C GLU A 44 33.32 -14.74 -35.36
N ARG A 45 34.17 -13.76 -35.52
CA ARG A 45 34.29 -12.65 -34.58
C ARG A 45 32.98 -11.83 -34.50
N ALA A 46 32.39 -11.52 -35.66
CA ALA A 46 31.11 -10.82 -35.73
C ALA A 46 30.01 -11.62 -35.08
N ARG A 47 29.91 -12.95 -35.35
CA ARG A 47 28.95 -13.86 -34.75
C ARG A 47 29.02 -13.87 -33.23
N ARG A 48 30.22 -14.05 -32.66
CA ARG A 48 30.45 -14.04 -31.22
C ARG A 48 30.04 -12.71 -30.58
N LEU A 49 30.40 -11.58 -31.20
CA LEU A 49 30.05 -10.27 -30.71
C LEU A 49 28.52 -10.07 -30.69
N MET A 50 27.81 -10.51 -31.73
CA MET A 50 26.35 -10.41 -31.79
C MET A 50 25.66 -11.29 -30.76
N LEU A 51 26.17 -12.49 -30.51
CA LEU A 51 25.69 -13.37 -29.43
C LEU A 51 25.83 -12.71 -28.06
N VAL A 52 27.00 -12.14 -27.77
CA VAL A 52 27.27 -11.45 -26.49
C VAL A 52 26.36 -10.22 -26.37
N LYS A 53 26.20 -9.44 -27.43
CA LYS A 53 25.31 -8.27 -27.45
C LYS A 53 23.84 -8.66 -27.27
N LEU A 54 23.37 -9.72 -27.91
CA LEU A 54 22.00 -10.20 -27.75
C LEU A 54 21.74 -10.64 -26.31
N SER A 55 22.63 -11.45 -25.74
CA SER A 55 22.52 -11.87 -24.33
C SER A 55 22.58 -10.68 -23.38
N ALA A 56 23.43 -9.69 -23.61
CA ALA A 56 23.48 -8.48 -22.79
C ALA A 56 22.18 -7.67 -22.83
N ALA A 57 21.54 -7.57 -24.00
CA ALA A 57 20.25 -6.93 -24.14
C ALA A 57 19.14 -7.71 -23.43
N CYS A 58 19.06 -9.03 -23.66
CA CYS A 58 18.06 -9.89 -23.03
C CYS A 58 18.22 -9.92 -21.50
N ASN A 59 19.47 -9.96 -20.99
CA ASN A 59 19.73 -9.87 -19.55
C ASN A 59 19.26 -8.53 -18.97
N SER A 60 19.44 -7.41 -19.69
CA SER A 60 18.92 -6.10 -19.24
C SER A 60 17.39 -6.09 -19.13
N VAL A 61 16.71 -6.70 -20.09
CA VAL A 61 15.24 -6.85 -20.04
C VAL A 61 14.83 -7.80 -18.92
N ALA A 62 15.54 -8.91 -18.73
CA ALA A 62 15.28 -9.89 -17.66
C ALA A 62 15.45 -9.27 -16.25
N GLU A 63 16.50 -8.47 -16.07
CA GLU A 63 16.73 -7.69 -14.83
C GLU A 63 15.57 -6.76 -14.52
N GLU A 64 15.03 -6.07 -15.54
CA GLU A 64 13.94 -5.13 -15.37
C GLU A 64 12.59 -5.84 -15.10
N LEU A 65 12.35 -6.97 -15.75
CA LEU A 65 11.20 -7.84 -15.41
C LEU A 65 11.29 -8.37 -13.98
N ALA A 66 12.49 -8.72 -13.52
CA ALA A 66 12.70 -9.14 -12.13
C ALA A 66 12.49 -7.98 -11.14
N ASN A 67 12.87 -6.75 -11.51
CA ASN A 67 12.60 -5.55 -10.71
C ASN A 67 11.09 -5.30 -10.59
N LEU A 68 10.36 -5.44 -11.69
CA LEU A 68 8.91 -5.27 -11.72
C LEU A 68 8.21 -6.36 -10.88
N GLU A 69 8.66 -7.61 -10.98
CA GLU A 69 8.15 -8.72 -10.16
C GLU A 69 8.41 -8.47 -8.65
N ARG A 70 9.61 -8.02 -8.29
CA ARG A 70 9.94 -7.64 -6.89
C ARG A 70 9.08 -6.49 -6.38
N ALA A 71 8.80 -5.48 -7.22
CA ALA A 71 7.91 -4.38 -6.88
C ALA A 71 6.50 -4.87 -6.54
N LEU A 72 5.94 -5.73 -7.39
CA LEU A 72 4.61 -6.31 -7.15
C LEU A 72 4.61 -7.24 -5.91
N ALA A 73 5.66 -8.05 -5.75
CA ALA A 73 5.80 -8.93 -4.59
C ALA A 73 5.92 -8.14 -3.28
N SER A 74 6.60 -6.98 -3.27
CA SER A 74 6.69 -6.14 -2.07
C SER A 74 5.31 -5.58 -1.66
N ILE A 75 4.45 -5.23 -2.62
CA ILE A 75 3.07 -4.81 -2.32
C ILE A 75 2.27 -5.97 -1.73
N ARG A 76 2.43 -7.19 -2.27
CA ARG A 76 1.77 -8.39 -1.76
C ARG A 76 2.16 -8.69 -0.31
N THR A 77 3.43 -8.60 0.01
CA THR A 77 3.94 -8.90 1.36
C THR A 77 3.69 -7.78 2.37
N ALA A 78 3.37 -6.57 1.90
CA ALA A 78 3.03 -5.45 2.79
C ALA A 78 1.66 -5.61 3.48
N GLY A 79 0.79 -6.51 3.00
CA GLY A 79 -0.51 -6.81 3.59
C GLY A 79 -1.71 -6.34 2.78
N GLY A 80 -2.89 -6.84 3.14
CA GLY A 80 -4.14 -6.65 2.40
C GLY A 80 -4.50 -5.17 2.17
N PHE A 81 -4.29 -4.32 3.18
CA PHE A 81 -4.52 -2.89 3.06
C PHE A 81 -3.75 -2.26 1.88
N TYR A 82 -2.44 -2.51 1.78
CA TYR A 82 -1.61 -1.94 0.71
C TYR A 82 -1.97 -2.52 -0.66
N GLN A 83 -2.40 -3.78 -0.72
CA GLN A 83 -2.88 -4.41 -1.94
C GLN A 83 -4.18 -3.74 -2.43
N GLU A 84 -5.15 -3.52 -1.55
CA GLU A 84 -6.41 -2.83 -1.89
C GLU A 84 -6.18 -1.38 -2.30
N VAL A 85 -5.35 -0.65 -1.57
CA VAL A 85 -4.96 0.72 -1.93
C VAL A 85 -4.30 0.74 -3.31
N PHE A 86 -3.37 -0.18 -3.59
CA PHE A 86 -2.74 -0.31 -4.91
C PHE A 86 -3.77 -0.58 -6.01
N LYS A 87 -4.71 -1.51 -5.78
CA LYS A 87 -5.80 -1.84 -6.71
C LYS A 87 -6.70 -0.64 -6.97
N LEU A 88 -7.08 0.10 -5.93
CA LEU A 88 -7.91 1.30 -6.04
C LEU A 88 -7.21 2.43 -6.85
N TYR A 89 -5.88 2.61 -6.69
CA TYR A 89 -5.13 3.61 -7.45
C TYR A 89 -4.90 3.24 -8.90
N THR A 90 -4.63 1.98 -9.16
CA THR A 90 -4.11 1.54 -10.45
C THR A 90 -5.16 0.83 -11.30
N GLY A 91 -6.21 0.32 -10.68
CA GLY A 91 -7.16 -0.60 -11.31
C GLY A 91 -6.50 -1.91 -11.76
N LEU A 92 -5.31 -2.26 -11.22
CA LEU A 92 -4.63 -3.52 -11.50
C LEU A 92 -4.95 -4.53 -10.41
N ASP A 93 -5.26 -5.74 -10.82
CA ASP A 93 -5.17 -6.89 -9.94
C ASP A 93 -3.70 -7.32 -9.79
N LEU A 94 -3.28 -7.53 -8.55
CA LEU A 94 -1.88 -7.80 -8.22
C LEU A 94 -1.42 -9.17 -8.74
N GLU A 95 -2.25 -10.20 -8.63
CA GLU A 95 -1.89 -11.54 -9.06
C GLU A 95 -1.91 -11.65 -10.60
N GLU A 96 -2.86 -10.98 -11.26
CA GLU A 96 -2.88 -10.88 -12.73
C GLU A 96 -1.62 -10.18 -13.25
N ALA A 97 -1.22 -9.08 -12.62
CA ALA A 97 0.00 -8.35 -12.99
C ALA A 97 1.27 -9.20 -12.77
N LEU A 98 1.35 -9.95 -11.67
CA LEU A 98 2.46 -10.87 -11.40
C LEU A 98 2.53 -11.97 -12.46
N GLU A 99 1.40 -12.57 -12.83
CA GLU A 99 1.38 -13.62 -13.85
C GLU A 99 1.72 -13.08 -15.24
N GLU A 100 1.30 -11.86 -15.59
CA GLU A 100 1.69 -11.18 -16.83
C GLU A 100 3.22 -11.00 -16.92
N VAL A 101 3.86 -10.59 -15.82
CA VAL A 101 5.32 -10.44 -15.74
C VAL A 101 6.02 -11.80 -15.87
N ARG A 102 5.55 -12.83 -15.17
CA ARG A 102 6.10 -14.19 -15.25
C ARG A 102 5.97 -14.79 -16.66
N ARG A 103 4.82 -14.57 -17.30
CA ARG A 103 4.61 -14.97 -18.71
C ARG A 103 5.61 -14.25 -19.63
N SER A 104 5.81 -12.96 -19.43
CA SER A 104 6.77 -12.16 -20.19
C SER A 104 8.21 -12.68 -20.03
N ARG A 105 8.60 -13.11 -18.83
CA ARG A 105 9.92 -13.75 -18.59
C ARG A 105 10.07 -15.06 -19.36
N ARG A 106 9.02 -15.90 -19.42
CA ARG A 106 9.04 -17.14 -20.22
C ARG A 106 9.20 -16.85 -21.71
N ILE A 107 8.45 -15.87 -22.22
CA ILE A 107 8.54 -15.43 -23.62
C ILE A 107 9.94 -14.89 -23.95
N LEU A 108 10.54 -14.06 -23.06
CA LEU A 108 11.88 -13.54 -23.25
C LEU A 108 12.91 -14.65 -23.41
N ARG A 109 12.88 -15.68 -22.55
CA ARG A 109 13.78 -16.83 -22.63
C ARG A 109 13.62 -17.60 -23.95
N SER A 110 12.40 -17.80 -24.40
CA SER A 110 12.12 -18.47 -25.69
C SER A 110 12.67 -17.66 -26.88
N ILE A 111 12.49 -16.32 -26.86
CA ILE A 111 13.05 -15.43 -27.86
C ILE A 111 14.59 -15.50 -27.87
N GLU A 112 15.20 -15.35 -26.70
CA GLU A 112 16.68 -15.43 -26.59
C GLU A 112 17.23 -16.75 -27.15
N GLY A 113 16.65 -17.88 -26.74
CA GLY A 113 17.03 -19.21 -27.23
C GLY A 113 16.95 -19.31 -28.75
N ARG A 114 15.79 -18.94 -29.32
CA ARG A 114 15.55 -18.99 -30.77
C ARG A 114 16.56 -18.17 -31.56
N TYR A 115 16.75 -16.91 -31.22
CA TYR A 115 17.67 -16.03 -31.96
C TYR A 115 19.13 -16.36 -31.73
N ARG A 116 19.48 -16.87 -30.53
CA ARG A 116 20.81 -17.40 -30.24
C ARG A 116 21.18 -18.56 -31.15
N GLU A 117 20.27 -19.53 -31.33
CA GLU A 117 20.50 -20.66 -32.23
C GLU A 117 20.52 -20.20 -33.71
N GLY A 118 19.64 -19.32 -34.13
CA GLY A 118 19.68 -18.73 -35.47
C GLY A 118 21.02 -18.02 -35.76
N ILE A 119 21.49 -17.19 -34.83
CA ILE A 119 22.78 -16.49 -34.98
C ILE A 119 23.97 -17.49 -35.06
N LYS A 120 23.94 -18.60 -34.30
CA LYS A 120 24.97 -19.63 -34.39
C LYS A 120 24.97 -20.33 -35.76
N GLY A 121 23.78 -20.59 -36.33
CA GLY A 121 23.62 -21.30 -37.60
C GLY A 121 23.75 -20.42 -38.85
N ALA A 122 23.75 -19.09 -38.72
CA ALA A 122 23.82 -18.16 -39.84
C ALA A 122 25.07 -18.35 -40.69
N ARG A 123 24.94 -18.42 -42.00
CA ARG A 123 26.05 -18.66 -42.92
C ARG A 123 26.64 -17.37 -43.49
N GLU A 124 25.76 -16.36 -43.68
CA GLU A 124 26.11 -15.09 -44.29
C GLU A 124 26.09 -13.93 -43.31
N ARG A 125 26.91 -12.89 -43.55
CA ARG A 125 26.93 -11.68 -42.72
C ARG A 125 25.60 -10.92 -42.74
N GLY A 126 24.89 -10.89 -43.86
CA GLY A 126 23.60 -10.26 -43.99
C GLY A 126 22.54 -10.92 -43.14
N GLU A 127 22.49 -12.26 -43.18
CA GLU A 127 21.62 -13.08 -42.33
C GLU A 127 21.91 -12.88 -40.84
N LEU A 128 23.20 -12.90 -40.47
CA LEU A 128 23.67 -12.68 -39.10
C LEU A 128 23.19 -11.33 -38.55
N ALA A 129 23.34 -10.24 -39.35
CA ALA A 129 22.94 -8.90 -38.95
C ALA A 129 21.39 -8.78 -38.82
N SER A 130 20.66 -9.42 -39.74
CA SER A 130 19.18 -9.43 -39.71
C SER A 130 18.66 -10.14 -38.47
N LEU A 131 19.14 -11.35 -38.18
CA LEU A 131 18.77 -12.14 -37.00
C LEU A 131 19.09 -11.40 -35.70
N PHE A 132 20.25 -10.77 -35.61
CA PHE A 132 20.59 -9.94 -34.45
C PHE A 132 19.63 -8.77 -34.25
N LYS A 133 19.36 -8.00 -35.31
CA LYS A 133 18.45 -6.84 -35.28
C LYS A 133 17.03 -7.26 -34.89
N GLU A 134 16.53 -8.34 -35.47
CA GLU A 134 15.21 -8.87 -35.16
C GLU A 134 15.14 -9.39 -33.74
N GLY A 135 16.12 -10.20 -33.31
CA GLY A 135 16.19 -10.73 -31.94
C GLY A 135 16.23 -9.62 -30.88
N LEU A 136 17.04 -8.58 -31.11
CA LEU A 136 17.08 -7.41 -30.24
C LEU A 136 15.72 -6.70 -30.17
N GLY A 137 15.08 -6.46 -31.31
CA GLY A 137 13.75 -5.84 -31.38
C GLY A 137 12.69 -6.67 -30.65
N ARG A 138 12.72 -7.99 -30.84
CA ARG A 138 11.81 -8.93 -30.15
C ARG A 138 12.02 -8.93 -28.63
N CYS A 139 13.27 -9.00 -28.15
CA CYS A 139 13.59 -8.89 -26.72
C CYS A 139 13.04 -7.61 -26.10
N LEU A 140 13.30 -6.46 -26.72
CA LEU A 140 12.81 -5.16 -26.25
C LEU A 140 11.28 -5.07 -26.29
N SER A 141 10.64 -5.67 -27.30
CA SER A 141 9.18 -5.64 -27.46
C SER A 141 8.46 -6.35 -26.30
N VAL A 142 9.07 -7.32 -25.63
CA VAL A 142 8.50 -8.00 -24.46
C VAL A 142 8.20 -6.99 -23.36
N TYR A 143 9.17 -6.15 -23.01
CA TYR A 143 8.97 -5.12 -21.98
C TYR A 143 8.08 -3.97 -22.46
N LYS A 144 8.20 -3.60 -23.74
CA LYS A 144 7.35 -2.55 -24.32
C LYS A 144 5.86 -2.86 -24.19
N ARG A 145 5.47 -4.13 -24.34
CA ARG A 145 4.06 -4.56 -24.19
C ARG A 145 3.52 -4.38 -22.76
N LEU A 146 4.39 -4.46 -21.77
CA LEU A 146 4.06 -4.20 -20.36
C LEU A 146 3.95 -2.70 -20.03
N GLY A 147 4.03 -1.81 -21.00
CA GLY A 147 4.12 -0.36 -20.76
C GLY A 147 2.99 0.21 -19.90
N LYS A 148 1.74 -0.29 -20.09
CA LYS A 148 0.60 0.09 -19.23
C LYS A 148 0.77 -0.38 -17.80
N THR A 149 1.09 -1.66 -17.61
CA THR A 149 1.34 -2.29 -16.29
C THR A 149 2.49 -1.60 -15.58
N VAL A 150 3.62 -1.36 -16.27
CA VAL A 150 4.77 -0.60 -15.75
C VAL A 150 4.37 0.80 -15.28
N GLY A 151 3.61 1.53 -16.10
CA GLY A 151 3.13 2.87 -15.75
C GLY A 151 2.28 2.88 -14.48
N LYS A 152 1.33 1.96 -14.40
CA LYS A 152 0.44 1.79 -13.24
C LYS A 152 1.19 1.36 -11.98
N VAL A 153 2.15 0.43 -12.09
CA VAL A 153 2.99 0.01 -10.96
C VAL A 153 3.83 1.18 -10.45
N LYS A 154 4.45 1.97 -11.33
CA LYS A 154 5.19 3.18 -10.92
C LYS A 154 4.29 4.18 -10.18
N GLN A 155 3.08 4.40 -10.68
CA GLN A 155 2.10 5.26 -10.04
C GLN A 155 1.71 4.73 -8.65
N GLY A 156 1.35 3.45 -8.55
CA GLY A 156 0.97 2.82 -7.28
C GLY A 156 2.08 2.89 -6.24
N LEU A 157 3.31 2.53 -6.59
CA LEU A 157 4.47 2.64 -5.69
C LEU A 157 4.71 4.07 -5.21
N ARG A 158 4.56 5.06 -6.10
CA ARG A 158 4.70 6.47 -5.74
C ARG A 158 3.67 6.90 -4.71
N GLU A 159 2.41 6.49 -4.89
CA GLU A 159 1.35 6.85 -3.95
C GLU A 159 1.51 6.11 -2.61
N LEU A 160 1.81 4.82 -2.63
CA LEU A 160 2.08 4.04 -1.42
C LEU A 160 3.28 4.59 -0.64
N SER A 161 4.31 5.11 -1.32
CA SER A 161 5.51 5.67 -0.66
C SER A 161 5.29 6.99 0.09
N LYS A 162 4.17 7.67 -0.13
CA LYS A 162 3.78 8.91 0.57
C LYS A 162 3.06 8.64 1.89
N MET A 163 2.60 7.41 2.09
CA MET A 163 1.85 7.05 3.28
C MET A 163 2.77 6.98 4.51
N PRO A 164 2.26 7.26 5.72
CA PRO A 164 3.00 7.00 6.94
C PRO A 164 3.10 5.49 7.19
N SER A 165 4.04 5.11 8.03
CA SER A 165 4.19 3.70 8.41
C SER A 165 3.07 3.27 9.36
N VAL A 166 2.25 2.32 8.92
CA VAL A 166 1.22 1.70 9.76
C VAL A 166 1.73 0.31 10.17
N LYS A 167 2.89 0.29 10.84
CA LYS A 167 3.52 -0.97 11.28
C LYS A 167 3.10 -1.30 12.69
N GLY A 168 2.36 -2.36 12.85
CA GLY A 168 1.95 -2.93 14.13
C GLY A 168 1.30 -4.28 13.94
N ASP A 169 0.98 -4.93 15.04
CA ASP A 169 0.24 -6.19 15.04
C ASP A 169 -1.25 -5.96 14.83
N TYR A 170 -1.73 -4.78 15.21
CA TYR A 170 -3.12 -4.34 15.12
C TYR A 170 -3.23 -2.86 14.77
N VAL A 171 -4.32 -2.50 14.11
CA VAL A 171 -4.64 -1.12 13.76
C VAL A 171 -6.01 -0.73 14.34
N ALA A 172 -6.00 0.27 15.20
CA ALA A 172 -7.19 0.90 15.78
C ALA A 172 -7.42 2.27 15.12
N VAL A 173 -8.49 2.39 14.33
CA VAL A 173 -8.84 3.65 13.68
C VAL A 173 -9.75 4.47 14.58
N ILE A 174 -9.42 5.75 14.78
CA ILE A 174 -10.24 6.69 15.56
C ILE A 174 -11.14 7.46 14.61
N ALA A 175 -12.45 7.34 14.80
CA ALA A 175 -13.50 7.97 14.01
C ALA A 175 -14.39 8.87 14.86
N GLY A 176 -15.15 9.73 14.24
CA GLY A 176 -16.09 10.65 14.89
C GLY A 176 -16.08 12.01 14.24
N MET A 177 -17.04 12.87 14.59
CA MET A 177 -17.21 14.19 14.00
C MET A 177 -16.01 15.12 14.28
N PRO A 178 -15.86 16.23 13.56
CA PRO A 178 -14.81 17.21 13.87
C PRO A 178 -14.95 17.73 15.32
N GLN A 179 -13.81 18.08 15.95
CA GLN A 179 -13.72 18.68 17.29
C GLN A 179 -14.13 17.80 18.49
N VAL A 180 -14.50 16.52 18.29
CA VAL A 180 -14.82 15.60 19.40
C VAL A 180 -13.59 15.17 20.22
N GLY A 181 -12.39 15.57 19.82
CA GLY A 181 -11.14 15.28 20.55
C GLY A 181 -10.35 14.05 20.07
N LYS A 182 -10.57 13.59 18.83
CA LYS A 182 -9.85 12.42 18.24
C LYS A 182 -8.33 12.54 18.33
N SER A 183 -7.77 13.63 17.86
CA SER A 183 -6.30 13.84 17.83
C SER A 183 -5.72 14.01 19.24
N THR A 184 -6.48 14.61 20.17
CA THR A 184 -6.12 14.66 21.59
C THR A 184 -6.10 13.27 22.17
N LEU A 185 -7.14 12.46 21.92
CA LEU A 185 -7.23 11.08 22.38
C LEU A 185 -6.05 10.26 21.86
N LEU A 186 -5.74 10.34 20.54
CA LEU A 186 -4.61 9.65 19.96
C LEU A 186 -3.30 10.04 20.64
N SER A 187 -3.05 11.33 20.85
CA SER A 187 -1.81 11.81 21.47
C SER A 187 -1.62 11.29 22.91
N LYS A 188 -2.71 11.06 23.64
CA LYS A 188 -2.70 10.56 25.02
C LYS A 188 -2.66 9.01 25.10
N LEU A 189 -3.18 8.33 24.08
CA LEU A 189 -3.09 6.87 23.98
C LEU A 189 -1.69 6.40 23.58
N THR A 190 -0.88 7.27 22.95
CA THR A 190 0.44 6.94 22.42
C THR A 190 1.55 7.66 23.19
N ARG A 191 2.68 7.00 23.42
CA ARG A 191 3.83 7.60 24.13
C ARG A 191 4.81 8.32 23.22
N ALA A 192 4.86 7.92 21.94
CA ALA A 192 5.75 8.51 20.95
C ALA A 192 5.08 9.68 20.22
N LYS A 193 5.90 10.59 19.67
CA LYS A 193 5.38 11.66 18.82
C LYS A 193 4.67 11.05 17.60
N PRO A 194 3.41 11.41 17.35
CA PRO A 194 2.68 10.86 16.21
C PRO A 194 3.33 11.20 14.87
N GLU A 195 3.31 10.27 13.93
CA GLU A 195 3.71 10.49 12.55
C GLU A 195 2.55 11.08 11.76
N ILE A 196 2.84 12.05 10.90
CA ILE A 196 1.84 12.67 10.02
C ILE A 196 2.15 12.27 8.59
N GLY A 197 1.14 11.81 7.85
CA GLY A 197 1.29 11.46 6.45
C GLY A 197 0.03 11.71 5.65
N VAL A 198 0.14 11.59 4.33
CA VAL A 198 -1.00 11.76 3.41
C VAL A 198 -1.77 10.44 3.31
N PHE A 199 -3.08 10.50 3.47
CA PHE A 199 -3.93 9.32 3.26
C PHE A 199 -4.25 9.13 1.78
N PRO A 200 -4.35 7.87 1.31
CA PRO A 200 -4.68 7.56 -0.08
C PRO A 200 -5.94 8.29 -0.56
N PHE A 201 -5.95 8.71 -1.83
CA PHE A 201 -7.09 9.34 -2.52
C PHE A 201 -7.56 10.68 -1.95
N THR A 202 -6.83 11.28 -1.03
CA THR A 202 -7.22 12.58 -0.44
C THR A 202 -6.01 13.51 -0.32
N THR A 203 -6.27 14.79 -0.14
CA THR A 203 -5.27 15.77 0.32
C THR A 203 -5.23 15.82 1.85
N LYS A 204 -6.04 15.01 2.52
CA LYS A 204 -6.15 14.98 3.98
C LYS A 204 -5.00 14.19 4.57
N THR A 205 -4.54 14.64 5.71
CA THR A 205 -3.49 13.97 6.48
C THR A 205 -4.08 12.98 7.46
N ILE A 206 -3.36 11.90 7.73
CA ILE A 206 -3.63 11.04 8.87
C ILE A 206 -2.54 11.21 9.91
N ILE A 207 -2.90 10.97 11.14
CA ILE A 207 -2.00 11.00 12.27
C ILE A 207 -1.89 9.58 12.80
N VAL A 208 -0.68 9.07 12.91
CA VAL A 208 -0.39 7.69 13.31
C VAL A 208 0.42 7.70 14.59
N GLY A 209 -0.04 6.97 15.58
CA GLY A 209 0.67 6.78 16.85
C GLY A 209 0.78 5.31 17.20
N HIS A 210 1.85 4.93 17.88
CA HIS A 210 2.15 3.54 18.25
C HIS A 210 2.06 3.36 19.75
N TRP A 211 1.42 2.26 20.16
CA TRP A 211 1.36 1.81 21.54
C TRP A 211 1.92 0.40 21.66
N ASP A 212 3.07 0.30 22.30
CA ASP A 212 3.68 -0.98 22.67
C ASP A 212 3.03 -1.51 23.95
N THR A 213 2.42 -2.68 23.86
CA THR A 213 1.76 -3.36 25.00
C THR A 213 2.71 -4.28 25.75
N GLY A 214 3.98 -4.39 25.34
CA GLY A 214 4.96 -5.36 25.86
C GLY A 214 4.91 -6.73 25.17
N GLY A 215 3.89 -7.02 24.36
CA GLY A 215 3.76 -8.28 23.62
C GLY A 215 3.24 -8.10 22.20
N SER A 216 2.68 -6.94 21.90
CA SER A 216 2.22 -6.55 20.56
C SER A 216 2.23 -5.03 20.42
N VAL A 217 2.22 -4.56 19.19
CA VAL A 217 2.15 -3.13 18.87
C VAL A 217 0.78 -2.81 18.28
N VAL A 218 0.03 -1.92 18.96
CA VAL A 218 -1.22 -1.36 18.46
C VAL A 218 -0.93 0.00 17.82
N VAL A 219 -1.36 0.16 16.58
CA VAL A 219 -1.24 1.42 15.83
C VAL A 219 -2.56 2.14 15.90
N PHE A 220 -2.58 3.32 16.51
CA PHE A 220 -3.74 4.22 16.47
C PHE A 220 -3.64 5.13 15.25
N VAL A 221 -4.74 5.27 14.51
CA VAL A 221 -4.81 6.08 13.29
C VAL A 221 -5.98 7.06 13.42
N ASP A 222 -5.67 8.35 13.50
CA ASP A 222 -6.68 9.41 13.37
C ASP A 222 -6.82 9.81 11.90
N THR A 223 -8.06 9.85 11.41
CA THR A 223 -8.42 10.08 10.01
C THR A 223 -9.26 11.35 9.87
N PRO A 224 -8.70 12.55 10.11
CA PRO A 224 -9.47 13.80 10.06
C PRO A 224 -10.08 14.01 8.68
N GLY A 225 -11.38 14.29 8.65
CA GLY A 225 -12.10 14.56 7.42
C GLY A 225 -12.46 13.33 6.56
N ILE A 226 -12.21 12.10 7.03
CA ILE A 226 -12.51 10.87 6.27
C ILE A 226 -13.76 10.17 6.84
N LEU A 227 -13.83 9.99 8.16
CA LEU A 227 -14.94 9.34 8.86
C LEU A 227 -15.66 10.32 9.80
N ASP A 228 -15.87 11.53 9.36
CA ASP A 228 -16.38 12.64 10.18
C ASP A 228 -17.70 13.25 9.67
N ARG A 229 -18.30 12.67 8.64
CA ARG A 229 -19.55 13.14 8.03
C ARG A 229 -20.34 12.01 7.35
N PRO A 230 -21.63 12.22 7.04
CA PRO A 230 -22.46 11.25 6.31
C PRO A 230 -21.93 10.94 4.90
N VAL A 231 -22.21 9.71 4.42
CA VAL A 231 -21.81 9.26 3.06
C VAL A 231 -22.43 10.09 1.95
N GLU A 232 -23.65 10.53 2.17
CA GLU A 232 -24.43 11.31 1.22
C GLU A 232 -23.75 12.65 0.86
N GLU A 233 -22.84 13.11 1.73
CA GLU A 233 -22.04 14.32 1.55
C GLU A 233 -20.63 14.04 0.95
N MET A 234 -20.32 12.77 0.67
CA MET A 234 -19.01 12.34 0.18
C MET A 234 -18.99 12.20 -1.34
N ASN A 235 -17.90 12.66 -1.95
CA ASN A 235 -17.63 12.39 -3.37
C ASN A 235 -16.98 11.00 -3.57
N GLU A 236 -16.88 10.54 -4.82
CA GLU A 236 -16.30 9.23 -5.16
C GLU A 236 -14.85 9.02 -4.63
N ILE A 237 -14.07 10.10 -4.58
CA ILE A 237 -12.69 10.06 -4.10
C ILE A 237 -12.66 9.83 -2.59
N GLU A 238 -13.54 10.49 -1.86
CA GLU A 238 -13.67 10.34 -0.41
C GLU A 238 -14.21 8.95 -0.04
N LEU A 239 -15.15 8.41 -0.82
CA LEU A 239 -15.61 7.04 -0.66
C LEU A 239 -14.47 6.02 -0.81
N LYS A 240 -13.55 6.22 -1.76
CA LYS A 240 -12.36 5.36 -1.89
C LYS A 240 -11.47 5.43 -0.65
N ALA A 241 -11.33 6.62 -0.05
CA ALA A 241 -10.60 6.77 1.20
C ALA A 241 -11.27 6.01 2.36
N VAL A 242 -12.59 6.09 2.48
CA VAL A 242 -13.34 5.33 3.49
C VAL A 242 -13.18 3.82 3.29
N TYR A 243 -13.26 3.34 2.04
CA TYR A 243 -12.98 1.93 1.74
C TYR A 243 -11.55 1.53 2.13
N ALA A 244 -10.57 2.39 1.89
CA ALA A 244 -9.20 2.12 2.33
C ALA A 244 -9.10 2.00 3.85
N VAL A 245 -9.81 2.85 4.62
CA VAL A 245 -9.88 2.73 6.09
C VAL A 245 -10.49 1.38 6.52
N LYS A 246 -11.52 0.89 5.84
CA LYS A 246 -12.13 -0.41 6.13
C LYS A 246 -11.12 -1.56 6.07
N TYR A 247 -10.20 -1.53 5.10
CA TYR A 247 -9.14 -2.55 4.98
C TYR A 247 -7.99 -2.32 5.97
N LEU A 248 -7.79 -1.08 6.40
CA LEU A 248 -6.77 -0.72 7.36
C LEU A 248 -7.13 -1.15 8.78
N ALA A 249 -8.38 -0.89 9.22
CA ALA A 249 -8.81 -1.06 10.59
C ALA A 249 -8.99 -2.54 10.99
N ASP A 250 -8.41 -2.95 12.11
CA ASP A 250 -8.80 -4.17 12.83
C ASP A 250 -9.95 -3.87 13.78
N ILE A 251 -9.95 -2.67 14.37
CA ILE A 251 -11.00 -2.14 15.25
C ILE A 251 -11.19 -0.66 15.00
N VAL A 252 -12.39 -0.15 15.26
CA VAL A 252 -12.70 1.28 15.22
C VAL A 252 -13.05 1.78 16.61
N ILE A 253 -12.50 2.93 16.97
CA ILE A 253 -12.85 3.68 18.17
C ILE A 253 -13.68 4.88 17.72
N TYR A 254 -15.00 4.83 17.92
CA TYR A 254 -15.85 5.94 17.58
C TYR A 254 -16.04 6.88 18.78
N VAL A 255 -15.67 8.14 18.59
CA VAL A 255 -15.64 9.14 19.66
C VAL A 255 -16.84 10.08 19.55
N PHE A 256 -17.66 10.10 20.61
CA PHE A 256 -18.71 11.06 20.85
C PHE A 256 -18.20 12.19 21.76
N ASP A 257 -18.69 13.40 21.55
CA ASP A 257 -18.44 14.58 22.39
C ASP A 257 -19.59 14.72 23.42
N ALA A 258 -19.26 14.61 24.69
CA ALA A 258 -20.21 14.76 25.79
C ALA A 258 -20.54 16.21 26.12
N ASN A 259 -19.75 17.17 25.66
CA ASN A 259 -19.88 18.58 26.05
C ASN A 259 -21.27 19.12 25.66
N PRO A 260 -22.05 19.71 26.62
CA PRO A 260 -23.36 20.30 26.32
C PRO A 260 -23.29 21.43 25.28
N ASN A 261 -22.14 22.10 25.18
CA ASN A 261 -21.87 23.14 24.20
C ASN A 261 -21.11 22.62 22.97
N ALA A 262 -21.16 21.31 22.69
CA ALA A 262 -20.53 20.74 21.50
C ALA A 262 -21.10 21.37 20.23
N TYR A 263 -20.24 21.58 19.23
CA TYR A 263 -20.64 22.12 17.93
C TYR A 263 -21.71 21.25 17.24
N TYR A 264 -21.65 19.93 17.43
CA TYR A 264 -22.60 18.97 16.90
C TYR A 264 -23.43 18.34 18.01
N SER A 265 -24.76 18.32 17.85
CA SER A 265 -25.65 17.64 18.78
C SER A 265 -25.38 16.13 18.82
N ILE A 266 -25.78 15.45 19.91
CA ILE A 266 -25.68 13.99 20.02
C ILE A 266 -26.39 13.27 18.87
N ASP A 267 -27.52 13.80 18.41
CA ASP A 267 -28.29 13.19 17.31
C ASP A 267 -27.56 13.30 15.96
N GLN A 268 -26.81 14.40 15.72
CA GLN A 268 -25.95 14.53 14.54
C GLN A 268 -24.75 13.56 14.63
N GLN A 269 -24.16 13.41 15.79
CA GLN A 269 -23.08 12.47 16.04
C GLN A 269 -23.53 11.02 15.84
N LEU A 270 -24.75 10.68 16.28
CA LEU A 270 -25.36 9.35 16.05
C LEU A 270 -25.57 9.05 14.57
N LYS A 271 -26.09 10.00 13.78
CA LYS A 271 -26.24 9.83 12.33
C LYS A 271 -24.90 9.48 11.65
N THR A 272 -23.82 10.18 12.05
CA THR A 272 -22.48 9.90 11.55
C THR A 272 -21.98 8.53 12.01
N TYR A 273 -22.24 8.15 13.28
CA TYR A 273 -21.93 6.81 13.80
C TYR A 273 -22.61 5.70 12.99
N GLU A 274 -23.90 5.81 12.72
CA GLU A 274 -24.65 4.83 11.93
C GLU A 274 -24.07 4.69 10.51
N THR A 275 -23.67 5.81 9.93
CA THR A 275 -23.01 5.84 8.63
C THR A 275 -21.69 5.09 8.66
N VAL A 276 -20.84 5.39 9.64
CA VAL A 276 -19.54 4.73 9.84
C VAL A 276 -19.73 3.22 10.07
N ARG A 277 -20.68 2.84 10.93
CA ARG A 277 -21.02 1.44 11.20
C ARG A 277 -21.43 0.68 9.93
N ARG A 278 -22.30 1.28 9.12
CA ARG A 278 -22.76 0.70 7.84
C ARG A 278 -21.61 0.51 6.84
N LEU A 279 -20.71 1.48 6.72
CA LEU A 279 -19.56 1.44 5.80
C LEU A 279 -18.53 0.40 6.20
N LEU A 280 -18.26 0.28 7.50
CA LEU A 280 -17.25 -0.61 8.02
C LEU A 280 -17.75 -2.06 8.15
N GLY A 281 -19.07 -2.26 8.12
CA GLY A 281 -19.71 -3.59 8.17
C GLY A 281 -19.46 -4.28 9.52
N GLU A 282 -18.90 -5.48 9.50
CA GLU A 282 -18.71 -6.33 10.69
C GLU A 282 -17.45 -5.97 11.52
N LYS A 283 -16.78 -4.88 11.19
CA LYS A 283 -15.62 -4.44 11.99
C LYS A 283 -16.07 -4.12 13.42
N PRO A 284 -15.33 -4.59 14.46
CA PRO A 284 -15.65 -4.25 15.83
C PRO A 284 -15.51 -2.75 16.08
N ILE A 285 -16.46 -2.17 16.79
CA ILE A 285 -16.48 -0.74 17.11
C ILE A 285 -16.59 -0.59 18.63
N ILE A 286 -15.62 0.09 19.23
CA ILE A 286 -15.71 0.58 20.59
C ILE A 286 -16.25 2.02 20.53
N THR A 287 -17.30 2.31 21.28
CA THR A 287 -17.83 3.66 21.44
C THR A 287 -17.23 4.34 22.65
N VAL A 288 -16.80 5.58 22.49
CA VAL A 288 -16.18 6.41 23.53
C VAL A 288 -16.99 7.69 23.69
N LEU A 289 -17.31 8.05 24.93
CA LEU A 289 -17.91 9.34 25.28
C LEU A 289 -16.80 10.21 25.87
N ASN A 290 -16.26 11.13 25.06
CA ASN A 290 -15.16 12.01 25.46
C ASN A 290 -15.65 13.33 26.04
N LYS A 291 -14.76 14.03 26.75
CA LYS A 291 -15.00 15.31 27.42
C LYS A 291 -15.99 15.21 28.58
N VAL A 292 -16.05 14.05 29.26
CA VAL A 292 -16.94 13.90 30.42
C VAL A 292 -16.57 14.81 31.60
N ASP A 293 -15.39 15.40 31.58
CA ASP A 293 -14.94 16.45 32.51
C ASP A 293 -15.72 17.75 32.38
N THR A 294 -16.51 17.92 31.32
CA THR A 294 -17.39 19.10 31.11
C THR A 294 -18.80 18.89 31.66
N LEU A 295 -19.09 17.71 32.19
CA LEU A 295 -20.40 17.32 32.72
C LEU A 295 -20.40 17.30 34.24
N GLU A 296 -21.55 17.57 34.83
CA GLU A 296 -21.76 17.57 36.29
C GLU A 296 -22.75 16.47 36.71
N GLY A 297 -22.65 16.01 37.92
CA GLY A 297 -23.67 15.31 38.70
C GLY A 297 -24.51 14.22 38.03
N GLY A 298 -23.92 13.24 37.31
CA GLY A 298 -24.69 12.12 36.71
C GLY A 298 -25.08 12.32 35.25
N GLU A 299 -24.83 13.48 34.66
CA GLU A 299 -25.12 13.77 33.24
C GLU A 299 -24.36 12.83 32.27
N ALA A 300 -23.16 12.41 32.66
CA ALA A 300 -22.36 11.46 31.85
C ALA A 300 -23.05 10.10 31.71
N GLU A 301 -23.70 9.62 32.76
CA GLU A 301 -24.45 8.38 32.79
C GLU A 301 -25.73 8.49 31.94
N GLU A 302 -26.41 9.63 31.96
CA GLU A 302 -27.62 9.87 31.17
C GLU A 302 -27.28 9.89 29.67
N VAL A 303 -26.24 10.64 29.28
CA VAL A 303 -25.80 10.67 27.89
C VAL A 303 -25.31 9.29 27.45
N ALA A 304 -24.56 8.59 28.28
CA ALA A 304 -24.09 7.23 27.99
C ALA A 304 -25.26 6.23 27.84
N ALA A 305 -26.31 6.34 28.65
CA ALA A 305 -27.51 5.51 28.54
C ALA A 305 -28.28 5.79 27.24
N LYS A 306 -28.47 7.07 26.86
CA LYS A 306 -29.04 7.46 25.56
C LYS A 306 -28.27 6.86 24.39
N LEU A 307 -26.95 6.99 24.41
CA LEU A 307 -26.09 6.44 23.37
C LEU A 307 -26.17 4.91 23.32
N ALA A 308 -26.14 4.23 24.48
CA ALA A 308 -26.30 2.78 24.55
C ALA A 308 -27.61 2.28 23.95
N GLY A 309 -28.72 2.99 24.18
CA GLY A 309 -30.01 2.67 23.58
C GLY A 309 -30.00 2.78 22.06
N SER A 310 -29.27 3.73 21.50
CA SER A 310 -29.20 3.95 20.04
C SER A 310 -28.17 3.09 19.35
N THR A 311 -26.99 2.87 19.97
CA THR A 311 -25.87 2.16 19.36
C THR A 311 -25.87 0.65 19.65
N GLY A 312 -26.59 0.22 20.68
CA GLY A 312 -26.57 -1.15 21.23
C GLY A 312 -25.31 -1.44 22.05
N VAL A 313 -24.43 -0.46 22.27
CA VAL A 313 -23.16 -0.61 23.00
C VAL A 313 -22.99 0.54 23.98
N LYS A 314 -22.69 0.23 25.24
CA LYS A 314 -22.44 1.26 26.25
C LYS A 314 -21.10 1.95 25.97
N PRO A 315 -21.05 3.27 25.76
CA PRO A 315 -19.81 3.97 25.51
C PRO A 315 -18.93 4.01 26.76
N ILE A 316 -17.63 4.00 26.55
CA ILE A 316 -16.63 4.20 27.61
C ILE A 316 -16.50 5.70 27.88
N PRO A 317 -16.84 6.18 29.08
CA PRO A 317 -16.68 7.60 29.42
C PRO A 317 -15.20 7.91 29.65
N VAL A 318 -14.67 8.92 28.95
CA VAL A 318 -13.28 9.37 29.06
C VAL A 318 -13.16 10.89 29.08
N SER A 319 -12.07 11.39 29.64
CA SER A 319 -11.56 12.73 29.34
C SER A 319 -10.17 12.57 28.74
N ALA A 320 -10.06 12.81 27.44
CA ALA A 320 -8.75 12.77 26.77
C ALA A 320 -7.83 13.90 27.30
N LEU A 321 -8.41 15.05 27.68
CA LEU A 321 -7.66 16.18 28.22
C LEU A 321 -7.05 15.84 29.58
N ASN A 322 -7.86 15.32 30.49
CA ASN A 322 -7.48 14.99 31.88
C ASN A 322 -6.98 13.56 32.07
N GLU A 323 -6.83 12.80 30.97
CA GLU A 323 -6.38 11.38 30.95
C GLU A 323 -7.28 10.43 31.76
N LEU A 324 -8.54 10.79 31.97
CA LEU A 324 -9.50 9.99 32.73
C LEU A 324 -9.91 8.75 31.92
N ASN A 325 -9.86 7.58 32.54
CA ASN A 325 -10.28 6.27 31.99
C ASN A 325 -9.54 5.81 30.72
N LEU A 326 -8.39 6.40 30.39
CA LEU A 326 -7.63 5.99 29.18
C LEU A 326 -7.05 4.58 29.31
N ASP A 327 -6.62 4.17 30.49
CA ASP A 327 -6.12 2.80 30.71
C ASP A 327 -7.23 1.76 30.58
N TYR A 328 -8.46 2.09 31.03
CA TYR A 328 -9.63 1.24 30.79
C TYR A 328 -9.95 1.12 29.30
N LEU A 329 -9.90 2.23 28.55
CA LEU A 329 -10.06 2.20 27.10
C LEU A 329 -8.99 1.34 26.41
N LYS A 330 -7.72 1.50 26.79
CA LYS A 330 -6.61 0.67 26.27
C LYS A 330 -6.86 -0.82 26.52
N LYS A 331 -7.30 -1.18 27.73
CA LYS A 331 -7.63 -2.56 28.07
C LYS A 331 -8.77 -3.10 27.20
N ALA A 332 -9.86 -2.36 27.06
CA ALA A 332 -10.99 -2.73 26.20
C ALA A 332 -10.58 -2.92 24.74
N VAL A 333 -9.74 -2.04 24.20
CA VAL A 333 -9.19 -2.18 22.84
C VAL A 333 -8.39 -3.47 22.70
N LEU A 334 -7.52 -3.77 23.64
CA LEU A 334 -6.69 -4.97 23.58
C LEU A 334 -7.51 -6.27 23.72
N GLU A 335 -8.50 -6.28 24.60
CA GLU A 335 -9.43 -7.41 24.78
C GLU A 335 -10.20 -7.71 23.49
N GLU A 336 -10.75 -6.68 22.82
CA GLU A 336 -11.49 -6.85 21.58
C GLU A 336 -10.58 -7.34 20.42
N LEU A 337 -9.37 -6.78 20.29
CA LEU A 337 -8.39 -7.19 19.28
C LEU A 337 -7.93 -8.64 19.47
N THR A 338 -7.76 -9.08 20.71
CA THR A 338 -7.32 -10.46 21.02
C THR A 338 -8.46 -11.46 20.90
N ALA A 339 -9.69 -11.08 21.20
CA ALA A 339 -10.89 -11.90 20.99
C ALA A 339 -11.15 -12.20 19.51
N GLY A 340 -10.91 -11.21 18.63
CA GLY A 340 -11.04 -11.35 17.18
C GLY A 340 -10.10 -12.40 16.58
N ARG A 341 -8.88 -12.59 17.11
CA ARG A 341 -7.95 -13.66 16.66
C ARG A 341 -8.40 -15.08 17.02
N ARG A 342 -9.30 -15.24 18.00
CA ARG A 342 -9.83 -16.56 18.39
C ARG A 342 -10.99 -17.03 17.51
N ARG A 343 -11.53 -16.17 16.63
CA ARG A 343 -12.52 -16.56 15.63
C ARG A 343 -11.78 -17.04 14.39
N PRO A 344 -11.82 -18.34 14.02
CA PRO A 344 -11.22 -18.79 12.77
C PRO A 344 -11.90 -18.05 11.62
N SER A 345 -11.10 -17.54 10.69
CA SER A 345 -11.57 -16.99 9.41
C SER A 345 -12.42 -18.06 8.71
N GLN A 346 -13.73 -17.85 8.64
CA GLN A 346 -14.65 -18.60 7.80
C GLN A 346 -14.47 -18.18 6.34
#